data_7580b1f3d5a17fe30a8d0c04793b5918
#
_entry.id   7580b1f3d5a17fe30a8d0c04793b5918
#
_cell.length_a   1.000
_cell.length_b   1.000
_cell.length_c   1.000
_cell.angle_alpha   90.00
_cell.angle_beta   90.00
_cell.angle_gamma   90.00
#
_symmetry.space_group_name_H-M   'P 1'
#
loop_
_entity.id
_entity.type
_entity.pdbx_description
1 polymer ?
#
loop_
_entity_poly.entity_id
_entity_poly.type
_entity_poly.pdbx_seq_one_letter_code
_entity_poly.pdbx_strand_id
1 'polypeptide(L)'
;MDKRTLHFATLAGVLAFTAAGAIADNDAGTPDKTTMEKGLAQRPYSRYAQRDFPTRPLFGDTHLHTAVSFDAGAFGARLGPRDAYRLARGEEITSNTGQPVKLARPLDFLVVTDHSDNMGFFPDLLAGKPALLADPTGRKWYDMIKSGQGAQAAIEIIMSFAQGTFPKALLYTPDTAPYKSSWLDNIAAADEYNAPGAFTALIGYEWTSLTEGNNL
;
A
#
# COMPACT_ATOMS: atom_id res chain seq x y z
N MET A 1 -19.64 -34.27 -68.67
CA MET A 1 -19.96 -33.63 -67.35
C MET A 1 -19.04 -34.30 -66.32
N ASP A 2 -17.98 -33.63 -66.08
CA ASP A 2 -16.81 -34.22 -65.40
C ASP A 2 -16.77 -33.75 -63.96
N LYS A 3 -16.83 -34.69 -62.99
CA LYS A 3 -16.71 -34.42 -61.58
C LYS A 3 -15.25 -34.58 -61.15
N ARG A 4 -14.55 -33.49 -61.00
CA ARG A 4 -13.18 -33.49 -60.43
C ARG A 4 -13.28 -33.47 -58.91
N THR A 5 -12.93 -34.59 -58.31
CA THR A 5 -12.79 -34.77 -56.85
C THR A 5 -11.43 -34.21 -56.43
N LEU A 6 -11.42 -33.16 -55.63
CA LEU A 6 -10.22 -32.58 -55.06
C LEU A 6 -9.89 -33.32 -53.75
N HIS A 7 -8.75 -34.02 -53.76
CA HIS A 7 -8.21 -34.68 -52.54
C HIS A 7 -7.37 -33.65 -51.80
N PHE A 8 -7.78 -33.24 -50.63
CA PHE A 8 -6.96 -32.54 -49.66
C PHE A 8 -6.11 -33.55 -48.89
N ALA A 9 -4.82 -33.57 -49.14
CA ALA A 9 -3.85 -34.24 -48.33
C ALA A 9 -3.53 -33.40 -47.11
N THR A 10 -4.01 -33.77 -45.93
CA THR A 10 -3.64 -33.19 -44.66
C THR A 10 -2.27 -33.72 -44.24
N LEU A 11 -1.25 -32.92 -44.34
CA LEU A 11 0.07 -33.21 -43.79
C LEU A 11 0.08 -32.84 -42.31
N ALA A 12 -0.09 -33.82 -41.43
CA ALA A 12 0.06 -33.67 -40.01
C ALA A 12 1.55 -33.67 -39.65
N GLY A 13 2.12 -32.48 -39.57
CA GLY A 13 3.46 -32.29 -39.03
C GLY A 13 3.41 -32.38 -37.50
N VAL A 14 3.91 -33.51 -36.95
CA VAL A 14 4.15 -33.63 -35.51
C VAL A 14 5.44 -32.86 -35.21
N LEU A 15 5.30 -31.65 -34.70
CA LEU A 15 6.42 -30.94 -34.06
C LEU A 15 6.60 -31.55 -32.66
N ALA A 16 7.58 -32.42 -32.53
CA ALA A 16 8.09 -32.86 -31.24
C ALA A 16 8.86 -31.67 -30.61
N PHE A 17 8.21 -30.91 -29.75
CA PHE A 17 8.91 -30.00 -28.84
C PHE A 17 9.61 -30.87 -27.80
N THR A 18 10.90 -31.12 -27.99
CA THR A 18 11.77 -31.51 -26.89
C THR A 18 11.91 -30.27 -26.01
N ALA A 19 11.07 -30.15 -24.98
CA ALA A 19 11.33 -29.26 -23.87
C ALA A 19 12.62 -29.80 -23.19
N ALA A 20 13.76 -29.26 -23.62
CA ALA A 20 14.94 -29.25 -22.79
C ALA A 20 14.55 -28.36 -21.59
N GLY A 21 14.10 -29.00 -20.51
CA GLY A 21 13.94 -28.36 -19.24
C GLY A 21 15.30 -27.81 -18.86
N ALA A 22 15.53 -26.52 -19.09
CA ALA A 22 16.49 -25.78 -18.33
C ALA A 22 15.98 -25.89 -16.89
N ILE A 23 16.51 -26.84 -16.14
CA ILE A 23 16.47 -26.78 -14.70
C ILE A 23 17.26 -25.52 -14.42
N ALA A 24 16.55 -24.39 -14.25
CA ALA A 24 17.15 -23.25 -13.63
C ALA A 24 17.61 -23.79 -12.29
N ASP A 25 18.91 -23.89 -12.13
CA ASP A 25 19.53 -24.15 -10.85
C ASP A 25 19.17 -22.94 -9.99
N ASN A 26 18.03 -23.05 -9.30
CA ASN A 26 17.54 -22.05 -8.35
C ASN A 26 18.31 -22.12 -7.04
N ASP A 27 19.48 -22.71 -7.05
CA ASP A 27 20.44 -22.54 -5.98
C ASP A 27 21.06 -21.13 -6.11
N ALA A 28 20.24 -20.13 -5.79
CA ALA A 28 20.67 -18.75 -5.67
C ALA A 28 21.64 -18.65 -4.51
N GLY A 29 22.81 -19.27 -4.69
CA GLY A 29 23.97 -18.93 -3.91
C GLY A 29 24.13 -19.63 -2.58
N THR A 30 23.82 -20.90 -2.48
CA THR A 30 24.47 -21.69 -1.44
C THR A 30 25.96 -21.81 -1.83
N PRO A 31 26.88 -21.08 -1.17
CA PRO A 31 28.29 -21.16 -1.50
C PRO A 31 28.75 -22.60 -1.32
N ASP A 32 29.59 -23.09 -2.21
CA ASP A 32 30.19 -24.41 -2.03
C ASP A 32 30.92 -24.49 -0.67
N LYS A 33 31.00 -25.70 -0.14
CA LYS A 33 31.56 -25.94 1.19
C LYS A 33 32.94 -25.34 1.38
N THR A 34 33.77 -25.33 0.34
CA THR A 34 35.13 -24.79 0.38
C THR A 34 35.12 -23.25 0.46
N THR A 35 34.21 -22.61 -0.25
CA THR A 35 34.01 -21.14 -0.18
C THR A 35 33.48 -20.75 1.18
N MET A 36 32.55 -21.53 1.75
CA MET A 36 32.06 -21.31 3.11
C MET A 36 33.16 -21.49 4.16
N GLU A 37 33.93 -22.57 4.09
CA GLU A 37 35.02 -22.83 5.03
C GLU A 37 36.11 -21.74 4.95
N LYS A 38 36.48 -21.30 3.75
CA LYS A 38 37.48 -20.24 3.57
C LYS A 38 36.94 -18.85 3.94
N GLY A 39 35.70 -18.57 3.62
CA GLY A 39 35.06 -17.27 3.91
C GLY A 39 34.73 -17.08 5.38
N LEU A 40 34.44 -18.17 6.09
CA LEU A 40 33.98 -18.15 7.48
C LEU A 40 35.10 -18.45 8.49
N ALA A 41 36.22 -19.08 8.05
CA ALA A 41 37.28 -19.51 8.95
C ALA A 41 37.98 -18.40 9.74
N GLN A 42 37.83 -17.14 9.36
CA GLN A 42 38.49 -15.99 10.01
C GLN A 42 37.55 -14.86 10.44
N ARG A 43 36.24 -15.06 10.25
CA ARG A 43 35.26 -14.06 10.70
C ARG A 43 34.21 -14.75 11.54
N PRO A 44 33.87 -14.20 12.73
CA PRO A 44 32.65 -14.67 13.38
C PRO A 44 31.52 -14.59 12.36
N TYR A 45 30.81 -15.69 12.20
CA TYR A 45 29.74 -15.91 11.19
C TYR A 45 28.77 -14.74 11.07
N SER A 46 28.59 -14.02 12.14
CA SER A 46 27.82 -12.78 12.14
C SER A 46 28.35 -11.88 13.22
N ARG A 47 28.49 -10.59 12.95
CA ARG A 47 28.71 -9.56 13.99
C ARG A 47 27.62 -9.60 15.06
N TYR A 48 26.58 -10.35 14.81
CA TYR A 48 25.37 -10.44 15.60
C TYR A 48 25.22 -11.76 16.35
N ALA A 49 26.09 -12.72 16.15
CA ALA A 49 26.00 -14.04 16.77
C ALA A 49 26.09 -14.06 18.31
N GLN A 50 26.41 -12.93 18.92
CA GLN A 50 26.47 -12.73 20.39
C GLN A 50 25.51 -11.64 20.87
N ARG A 51 24.52 -11.26 20.07
CA ARG A 51 23.54 -10.23 20.43
C ARG A 51 22.20 -10.88 20.71
N ASP A 52 21.43 -10.26 21.59
CA ASP A 52 20.07 -10.66 21.96
C ASP A 52 19.07 -10.36 20.85
N PHE A 53 19.21 -11.07 19.73
CA PHE A 53 18.19 -11.00 18.68
C PHE A 53 16.95 -11.78 19.09
N PRO A 54 15.77 -11.34 18.65
CA PRO A 54 14.59 -12.14 18.82
C PRO A 54 14.81 -13.53 18.19
N THR A 55 14.65 -14.57 18.97
CA THR A 55 14.74 -15.97 18.51
C THR A 55 13.41 -16.45 17.93
N ARG A 56 12.40 -15.59 17.88
CA ARG A 56 11.07 -15.84 17.33
C ARG A 56 10.83 -14.99 16.09
N PRO A 57 10.05 -15.48 15.10
CA PRO A 57 9.61 -14.62 14.00
C PRO A 57 8.70 -13.51 14.53
N LEU A 58 8.84 -12.32 13.96
CA LEU A 58 7.97 -11.18 14.22
C LEU A 58 6.99 -11.06 13.06
N PHE A 59 5.71 -10.77 13.37
CA PHE A 59 4.64 -10.62 12.40
C PHE A 59 4.09 -9.20 12.46
N GLY A 60 4.00 -8.57 11.31
CA GLY A 60 3.48 -7.22 11.19
C GLY A 60 3.08 -6.90 9.78
N ASP A 61 2.71 -5.65 9.54
CA ASP A 61 2.38 -5.13 8.24
C ASP A 61 3.19 -3.87 7.95
N THR A 62 3.70 -3.76 6.74
CA THR A 62 4.46 -2.61 6.25
C THR A 62 3.76 -1.87 5.11
N HIS A 63 2.52 -2.24 4.80
CA HIS A 63 1.74 -1.62 3.75
C HIS A 63 0.25 -1.54 4.16
N LEU A 64 -0.08 -0.50 4.90
CA LEU A 64 -1.43 -0.27 5.39
C LEU A 64 -1.83 1.18 5.15
N HIS A 65 -3.01 1.37 4.53
CA HIS A 65 -3.61 2.66 4.25
C HIS A 65 -4.78 2.95 5.18
N THR A 66 -4.89 4.20 5.60
CA THR A 66 -5.97 4.70 6.46
C THR A 66 -6.87 5.69 5.71
N ALA A 67 -7.81 6.31 6.41
CA ALA A 67 -8.64 7.37 5.86
C ALA A 67 -7.83 8.59 5.35
N VAL A 68 -6.59 8.73 5.79
CA VAL A 68 -5.69 9.84 5.43
C VAL A 68 -5.08 9.64 4.04
N SER A 69 -4.97 8.39 3.59
CA SER A 69 -4.52 8.04 2.24
C SER A 69 -5.50 8.52 1.18
N PHE A 70 -4.96 9.02 0.06
CA PHE A 70 -5.77 9.56 -1.03
C PHE A 70 -6.69 8.50 -1.64
N ASP A 71 -6.18 7.29 -1.86
CA ASP A 71 -6.95 6.17 -2.41
C ASP A 71 -7.93 5.56 -1.40
N ALA A 72 -7.44 5.16 -0.22
CA ALA A 72 -8.28 4.51 0.78
C ALA A 72 -9.40 5.46 1.27
N GLY A 73 -9.10 6.75 1.47
CA GLY A 73 -10.09 7.77 1.80
C GLY A 73 -11.15 7.93 0.72
N ALA A 74 -10.74 7.88 -0.58
CA ALA A 74 -11.64 7.90 -1.73
C ALA A 74 -12.60 6.71 -1.71
N PHE A 75 -12.08 5.52 -1.49
CA PHE A 75 -12.85 4.27 -1.51
C PHE A 75 -13.52 3.91 -0.19
N GLY A 76 -13.56 4.82 0.75
CA GLY A 76 -14.45 4.70 1.90
C GLY A 76 -13.79 4.34 3.22
N ALA A 77 -12.47 4.29 3.32
CA ALA A 77 -11.80 4.21 4.61
C ALA A 77 -12.14 5.45 5.45
N ARG A 78 -12.46 5.24 6.72
CA ARG A 78 -12.86 6.32 7.66
C ARG A 78 -12.09 6.26 8.98
N LEU A 79 -11.32 5.20 9.18
CA LEU A 79 -10.47 5.00 10.35
C LEU A 79 -9.09 5.59 10.08
N GLY A 80 -8.56 6.28 11.06
CA GLY A 80 -7.28 6.95 10.96
C GLY A 80 -6.09 6.13 11.47
N PRO A 81 -4.87 6.71 11.46
CA PRO A 81 -3.66 6.03 11.91
C PRO A 81 -3.75 5.46 13.33
N ARG A 82 -4.37 6.19 14.28
CA ARG A 82 -4.54 5.71 15.65
C ARG A 82 -5.39 4.45 15.74
N ASP A 83 -6.47 4.37 14.95
CA ASP A 83 -7.31 3.17 14.91
C ASP A 83 -6.54 1.99 14.32
N ALA A 84 -5.71 2.23 13.30
CA ALA A 84 -4.85 1.20 12.72
C ALA A 84 -3.87 0.63 13.76
N TYR A 85 -3.17 1.49 14.51
CA TYR A 85 -2.26 1.04 15.56
C TYR A 85 -3.00 0.33 16.71
N ARG A 86 -4.18 0.81 17.12
CA ARG A 86 -5.02 0.16 18.14
C ARG A 86 -5.40 -1.26 17.72
N LEU A 87 -5.89 -1.41 16.48
CA LEU A 87 -6.22 -2.72 15.91
C LEU A 87 -4.99 -3.64 15.88
N ALA A 88 -3.86 -3.13 15.37
CA ALA A 88 -2.61 -3.88 15.30
C ALA A 88 -2.14 -4.38 16.66
N ARG A 89 -2.32 -3.58 17.71
CA ARG A 89 -2.02 -3.96 19.11
C ARG A 89 -3.05 -4.92 19.72
N GLY A 90 -4.08 -5.31 18.96
CA GLY A 90 -5.11 -6.23 19.41
C GLY A 90 -6.20 -5.59 20.25
N GLU A 91 -6.36 -4.28 20.19
CA GLU A 91 -7.51 -3.60 20.77
C GLU A 91 -8.75 -3.81 19.89
N GLU A 92 -9.92 -3.78 20.47
CA GLU A 92 -11.17 -3.75 19.72
C GLU A 92 -11.42 -2.33 19.20
N ILE A 93 -11.74 -2.23 17.92
CA ILE A 93 -12.17 -0.98 17.28
C ILE A 93 -13.52 -1.17 16.59
N THR A 94 -14.16 -0.07 16.23
CA THR A 94 -15.40 -0.12 15.44
C THR A 94 -15.06 0.11 13.97
N SER A 95 -15.48 -0.81 13.11
CA SER A 95 -15.28 -0.70 11.67
C SER A 95 -16.09 0.46 11.05
N ASN A 96 -15.80 0.81 9.80
CA ASN A 96 -16.57 1.81 9.03
C ASN A 96 -18.08 1.47 8.96
N THR A 97 -18.44 0.20 9.10
CA THR A 97 -19.82 -0.30 9.04
C THR A 97 -20.46 -0.46 10.42
N GLY A 98 -19.77 -0.02 11.48
CA GLY A 98 -20.29 -0.02 12.84
C GLY A 98 -20.12 -1.35 13.58
N GLN A 99 -19.38 -2.30 13.04
CA GLN A 99 -19.14 -3.61 13.66
C GLN A 99 -17.88 -3.56 14.54
N PRO A 100 -17.87 -4.21 15.70
CA PRO A 100 -16.66 -4.38 16.48
C PRO A 100 -15.72 -5.35 15.75
N VAL A 101 -14.45 -4.99 15.67
CA VAL A 101 -13.40 -5.80 15.06
C VAL A 101 -12.17 -5.83 15.95
N LYS A 102 -11.53 -6.99 16.00
CA LYS A 102 -10.33 -7.23 16.81
C LYS A 102 -9.49 -8.31 16.15
N LEU A 103 -8.18 -8.16 16.15
CA LEU A 103 -7.30 -9.23 15.73
C LEU A 103 -7.29 -10.36 16.76
N ALA A 104 -7.33 -11.61 16.30
CA ALA A 104 -7.19 -12.78 17.16
C ALA A 104 -5.81 -12.84 17.84
N ARG A 105 -4.80 -12.28 17.20
CA ARG A 105 -3.45 -12.11 17.72
C ARG A 105 -2.95 -10.71 17.37
N PRO A 106 -2.41 -9.95 18.32
CA PRO A 106 -1.73 -8.69 18.05
C PRO A 106 -0.56 -8.87 17.08
N LEU A 107 -0.29 -7.87 16.28
CA LEU A 107 0.94 -7.76 15.48
C LEU A 107 2.11 -7.38 16.39
N ASP A 108 3.32 -7.67 15.92
CA ASP A 108 4.56 -7.25 16.58
C ASP A 108 5.01 -5.85 16.10
N PHE A 109 4.62 -5.46 14.87
CA PHE A 109 4.89 -4.14 14.31
C PHE A 109 3.86 -3.73 13.26
N LEU A 110 3.78 -2.42 12.99
CA LEU A 110 2.96 -1.84 11.92
C LEU A 110 3.63 -0.59 11.37
N VAL A 111 3.57 -0.41 10.05
CA VAL A 111 3.81 0.86 9.37
C VAL A 111 2.50 1.32 8.75
N VAL A 112 2.04 2.51 9.09
CA VAL A 112 0.98 3.19 8.34
C VAL A 112 1.65 3.88 7.15
N THR A 113 1.27 3.49 5.95
CA THR A 113 1.87 3.93 4.68
C THR A 113 0.86 4.63 3.80
N ASP A 114 0.12 5.58 4.35
CA ASP A 114 -0.79 6.40 3.56
C ASP A 114 -0.04 7.06 2.39
N HIS A 115 -0.67 7.14 1.22
CA HIS A 115 -0.09 7.83 0.08
C HIS A 115 0.36 9.24 0.41
N SER A 116 1.56 9.59 -0.02
CA SER A 116 2.09 10.95 0.14
C SER A 116 1.38 11.98 -0.75
N ASP A 117 0.71 11.52 -1.81
CA ASP A 117 -0.04 12.39 -2.71
C ASP A 117 -1.32 12.87 -2.04
N ASN A 118 -1.46 14.18 -1.94
CA ASN A 118 -2.67 14.82 -1.42
C ASN A 118 -3.11 14.31 -0.03
N MET A 119 -2.15 13.90 0.79
CA MET A 119 -2.36 13.29 2.12
C MET A 119 -3.29 14.16 2.98
N GLY A 120 -4.34 13.55 3.54
CA GLY A 120 -5.29 14.22 4.41
C GLY A 120 -6.45 14.94 3.69
N PHE A 121 -6.48 14.94 2.36
CA PHE A 121 -7.53 15.62 1.61
C PHE A 121 -8.94 15.05 1.90
N PHE A 122 -9.10 13.72 1.90
CA PHE A 122 -10.42 13.11 2.10
C PHE A 122 -11.02 13.34 3.48
N PRO A 123 -10.29 13.18 4.59
CA PRO A 123 -10.81 13.57 5.91
C PRO A 123 -11.31 15.02 5.95
N ASP A 124 -10.57 15.92 5.35
CA ASP A 124 -10.90 17.34 5.31
C ASP A 124 -12.11 17.64 4.42
N LEU A 125 -12.20 17.00 3.27
CA LEU A 125 -13.36 17.10 2.38
C LEU A 125 -14.63 16.60 3.07
N LEU A 126 -14.55 15.42 3.72
CA LEU A 126 -15.68 14.81 4.43
C LEU A 126 -16.12 15.63 5.63
N ALA A 127 -15.18 16.29 6.31
CA ALA A 127 -15.46 17.24 7.40
C ALA A 127 -16.08 18.55 6.89
N GLY A 128 -16.08 18.78 5.58
CA GLY A 128 -16.63 20.00 4.98
C GLY A 128 -15.80 21.24 5.29
N LYS A 129 -14.47 21.13 5.29
CA LYS A 129 -13.60 22.27 5.60
C LYS A 129 -13.88 23.45 4.68
N PRO A 130 -14.10 24.66 5.24
CA PRO A 130 -14.49 25.84 4.45
C PRO A 130 -13.55 26.14 3.28
N ALA A 131 -12.26 25.92 3.46
CA ALA A 131 -11.26 26.16 2.41
C ALA A 131 -11.51 25.26 1.17
N LEU A 132 -11.89 23.99 1.37
CA LEU A 132 -12.22 23.09 0.27
C LEU A 132 -13.58 23.41 -0.35
N LEU A 133 -14.55 23.81 0.47
CA LEU A 133 -15.90 24.13 0.03
C LEU A 133 -16.00 25.52 -0.64
N ALA A 134 -14.99 26.36 -0.53
CA ALA A 134 -14.90 27.62 -1.26
C ALA A 134 -14.64 27.42 -2.76
N ASP A 135 -14.00 26.31 -3.13
CA ASP A 135 -13.81 25.94 -4.53
C ASP A 135 -15.07 25.23 -5.05
N PRO A 136 -15.60 25.63 -6.24
CA PRO A 136 -16.81 25.00 -6.81
C PRO A 136 -16.69 23.49 -7.02
N THR A 137 -15.50 22.99 -7.37
CA THR A 137 -15.25 21.55 -7.57
C THR A 137 -15.22 20.81 -6.24
N GLY A 138 -14.56 21.37 -5.24
CA GLY A 138 -14.55 20.84 -3.88
C GLY A 138 -15.96 20.76 -3.29
N ARG A 139 -16.75 21.83 -3.48
CA ARG A 139 -18.17 21.87 -3.10
C ARG A 139 -18.96 20.76 -3.81
N LYS A 140 -18.80 20.65 -5.13
CA LYS A 140 -19.47 19.60 -5.93
C LYS A 140 -19.17 18.22 -5.38
N TRP A 141 -17.91 17.87 -5.15
CA TRP A 141 -17.53 16.55 -4.65
C TRP A 141 -18.07 16.28 -3.24
N TYR A 142 -18.02 17.28 -2.35
CA TYR A 142 -18.63 17.18 -1.04
C TYR A 142 -20.14 16.88 -1.13
N ASP A 143 -20.88 17.64 -1.94
CA ASP A 143 -22.32 17.46 -2.11
C ASP A 143 -22.65 16.09 -2.72
N MET A 144 -21.88 15.61 -3.69
CA MET A 144 -22.00 14.25 -4.24
C MET A 144 -21.83 13.18 -3.15
N ILE A 145 -20.81 13.31 -2.31
CA ILE A 145 -20.58 12.35 -1.21
C ILE A 145 -21.76 12.39 -0.22
N LYS A 146 -22.23 13.57 0.16
CA LYS A 146 -23.35 13.72 1.10
C LYS A 146 -24.68 13.21 0.54
N SER A 147 -24.87 13.24 -0.77
CA SER A 147 -26.07 12.71 -1.45
C SER A 147 -25.99 11.21 -1.77
N GLY A 148 -24.97 10.50 -1.30
CA GLY A 148 -24.81 9.06 -1.53
C GLY A 148 -24.10 8.69 -2.85
N GLN A 149 -23.56 9.68 -3.59
CA GLN A 149 -22.81 9.47 -4.82
C GLN A 149 -21.28 9.40 -4.56
N GLY A 150 -20.90 8.88 -3.40
CA GLY A 150 -19.50 8.87 -2.96
C GLY A 150 -18.56 8.12 -3.90
N ALA A 151 -18.99 6.99 -4.45
CA ALA A 151 -18.21 6.22 -5.42
C ALA A 151 -17.92 7.00 -6.70
N GLN A 152 -18.93 7.73 -7.22
CA GLN A 152 -18.74 8.57 -8.40
C GLN A 152 -17.82 9.75 -8.13
N ALA A 153 -17.98 10.40 -6.97
CA ALA A 153 -17.07 11.46 -6.55
C ALA A 153 -15.63 10.96 -6.43
N ALA A 154 -15.41 9.78 -5.85
CA ALA A 154 -14.09 9.18 -5.73
C ALA A 154 -13.43 8.95 -7.11
N ILE A 155 -14.19 8.40 -8.07
CA ILE A 155 -13.69 8.20 -9.44
C ILE A 155 -13.34 9.53 -10.10
N GLU A 156 -14.22 10.55 -10.01
CA GLU A 156 -13.92 11.88 -10.57
C GLU A 156 -12.67 12.49 -9.96
N ILE A 157 -12.51 12.42 -8.65
CA ILE A 157 -11.37 12.95 -7.91
C ILE A 157 -10.07 12.28 -8.38
N ILE A 158 -10.04 10.95 -8.37
CA ILE A 158 -8.85 10.16 -8.77
C ILE A 158 -8.51 10.41 -10.24
N MET A 159 -9.51 10.39 -11.11
CA MET A 159 -9.30 10.64 -12.54
C MET A 159 -8.80 12.06 -12.79
N SER A 160 -9.33 13.07 -12.11
CA SER A 160 -8.84 14.45 -12.25
C SER A 160 -7.39 14.59 -11.80
N PHE A 161 -7.00 13.86 -10.75
CA PHE A 161 -5.63 13.82 -10.26
C PHE A 161 -4.70 13.14 -11.28
N ALA A 162 -5.06 11.95 -11.75
CA ALA A 162 -4.30 11.19 -12.74
C ALA A 162 -4.13 11.93 -14.08
N GLN A 163 -5.13 12.72 -14.47
CA GLN A 163 -5.12 13.52 -15.71
C GLN A 163 -4.45 14.89 -15.54
N GLY A 164 -3.98 15.24 -14.35
CA GLY A 164 -3.40 16.55 -14.08
C GLY A 164 -4.41 17.71 -14.12
N THR A 165 -5.71 17.42 -14.04
CA THR A 165 -6.80 18.40 -14.05
C THR A 165 -7.34 18.73 -12.66
N PHE A 166 -6.77 18.16 -11.63
CA PHE A 166 -7.14 18.42 -10.24
C PHE A 166 -6.94 19.91 -9.89
N PRO A 167 -7.94 20.57 -9.26
CA PRO A 167 -7.86 21.99 -8.97
C PRO A 167 -6.67 22.30 -8.05
N LYS A 168 -5.81 23.22 -8.48
CA LYS A 168 -4.63 23.61 -7.71
C LYS A 168 -4.97 24.17 -6.31
N ALA A 169 -6.13 24.81 -6.16
CA ALA A 169 -6.60 25.32 -4.88
C ALA A 169 -6.95 24.24 -3.86
N LEU A 170 -7.20 23.02 -4.33
CA LEU A 170 -7.54 21.86 -3.51
C LEU A 170 -6.34 20.92 -3.28
N LEU A 171 -5.20 21.23 -3.90
CA LEU A 171 -4.04 20.37 -3.85
C LEU A 171 -3.30 20.51 -2.50
N TYR A 172 -3.14 19.37 -1.82
CA TYR A 172 -2.32 19.25 -0.63
C TYR A 172 -0.91 18.82 -1.01
N THR A 173 0.06 19.67 -0.80
CA THR A 173 1.48 19.41 -1.07
C THR A 173 2.28 19.59 0.22
N PRO A 174 3.51 19.05 0.30
CA PRO A 174 4.37 19.17 1.48
C PRO A 174 4.54 20.61 2.01
N ASP A 175 4.32 21.62 1.17
CA ASP A 175 4.40 23.02 1.56
C ASP A 175 3.12 23.56 2.20
N THR A 176 1.99 22.87 2.01
CA THR A 176 0.69 23.34 2.53
C THR A 176 0.49 22.97 4.00
N ALA A 177 -0.19 23.84 4.74
CA ALA A 177 -0.46 23.62 6.16
C ALA A 177 -1.29 22.32 6.43
N PRO A 178 -2.35 22.01 5.67
CA PRO A 178 -3.12 20.80 5.90
C PRO A 178 -2.31 19.51 5.67
N TYR A 179 -1.44 19.49 4.63
CA TYR A 179 -0.54 18.35 4.43
C TYR A 179 0.41 18.16 5.62
N LYS A 180 1.09 19.23 6.03
CA LYS A 180 1.99 19.20 7.20
C LYS A 180 1.27 18.72 8.46
N SER A 181 0.04 19.18 8.67
CA SER A 181 -0.76 18.74 9.82
C SER A 181 -1.04 17.24 9.78
N SER A 182 -1.43 16.70 8.62
CA SER A 182 -1.71 15.27 8.44
C SER A 182 -0.44 14.43 8.65
N TRP A 183 0.68 14.88 8.09
CA TRP A 183 1.97 14.19 8.28
C TRP A 183 2.43 14.20 9.74
N LEU A 184 2.36 15.34 10.41
CA LEU A 184 2.73 15.44 11.83
C LEU A 184 1.80 14.62 12.71
N ASP A 185 0.51 14.50 12.37
CA ASP A 185 -0.42 13.65 13.10
C ASP A 185 -0.11 12.15 12.90
N ASN A 186 0.34 11.74 11.71
CA ASN A 186 0.81 10.38 11.46
C ASN A 186 2.06 10.05 12.30
N ILE A 187 3.03 10.97 12.35
CA ILE A 187 4.21 10.82 13.24
C ILE A 187 3.77 10.70 14.69
N ALA A 188 2.91 11.61 15.15
CA ALA A 188 2.44 11.61 16.54
C ALA A 188 1.68 10.32 16.89
N ALA A 189 0.88 9.78 15.95
CA ALA A 189 0.20 8.52 16.13
C ALA A 189 1.20 7.35 16.27
N ALA A 190 2.22 7.29 15.44
CA ALA A 190 3.25 6.26 15.56
C ALA A 190 3.98 6.35 16.90
N ASP A 191 4.39 7.54 17.31
CA ASP A 191 5.08 7.75 18.60
C ASP A 191 4.19 7.37 19.81
N GLU A 192 2.91 7.71 19.76
CA GLU A 192 1.92 7.41 20.80
C GLU A 192 1.75 5.90 21.04
N TYR A 193 1.76 5.12 19.94
CA TYR A 193 1.52 3.68 20.00
C TYR A 193 2.78 2.83 20.02
N ASN A 194 3.96 3.41 19.81
CA ASN A 194 5.21 2.68 19.90
C ASN A 194 5.51 2.27 21.34
N ALA A 195 5.65 0.96 21.55
CA ALA A 195 5.90 0.37 22.87
C ALA A 195 7.10 -0.57 22.78
N PRO A 196 8.35 -0.08 22.95
CA PRO A 196 9.55 -0.89 22.81
C PRO A 196 9.49 -2.19 23.61
N GLY A 197 9.81 -3.31 22.94
CA GLY A 197 9.75 -4.65 23.52
C GLY A 197 8.37 -5.33 23.46
N ALA A 198 7.30 -4.58 23.14
CA ALA A 198 5.96 -5.12 23.01
C ALA A 198 5.38 -4.93 21.60
N PHE A 199 5.49 -3.73 21.04
CA PHE A 199 5.00 -3.39 19.72
C PHE A 199 5.84 -2.26 19.12
N THR A 200 6.17 -2.38 17.83
CA THR A 200 6.90 -1.34 17.10
C THR A 200 5.97 -0.63 16.12
N ALA A 201 5.68 0.64 16.39
CA ALA A 201 5.03 1.52 15.42
C ALA A 201 6.11 2.25 14.62
N LEU A 202 6.10 2.07 13.31
CA LEU A 202 7.07 2.70 12.40
C LEU A 202 6.39 3.86 11.69
N ILE A 203 7.14 4.95 11.50
CA ILE A 203 6.70 6.10 10.71
C ILE A 203 7.00 5.79 9.24
N GLY A 204 5.99 5.91 8.39
CA GLY A 204 6.14 5.64 6.97
C GLY A 204 5.10 6.38 6.13
N TYR A 205 5.27 6.27 4.83
CA TYR A 205 4.31 6.70 3.81
C TYR A 205 4.57 5.89 2.55
N GLU A 206 3.56 5.80 1.68
CA GLU A 206 3.77 5.30 0.33
C GLU A 206 4.09 6.45 -0.61
N TRP A 207 5.25 6.33 -1.27
CA TRP A 207 5.60 7.26 -2.32
C TRP A 207 4.99 6.81 -3.64
N THR A 208 4.25 7.70 -4.27
CA THR A 208 3.62 7.47 -5.56
C THR A 208 4.23 8.41 -6.58
N SER A 209 4.74 7.87 -7.67
CA SER A 209 5.13 8.66 -8.83
C SER A 209 4.01 8.59 -9.87
N LEU A 210 3.39 9.72 -10.16
CA LEU A 210 2.35 9.84 -11.20
C LEU A 210 2.88 10.53 -12.47
N THR A 211 4.16 10.38 -12.77
CA THR A 211 4.76 10.96 -13.98
C THR A 211 4.03 10.44 -15.22
N GLU A 212 3.38 11.33 -15.95
CA GLU A 212 2.59 11.03 -17.15
C GLU A 212 1.49 9.96 -16.94
N GLY A 213 0.97 9.83 -15.71
CA GLY A 213 -0.05 8.87 -15.35
C GLY A 213 0.49 7.46 -15.07
N ASN A 214 1.80 7.28 -15.05
CA ASN A 214 2.42 6.02 -14.65
C ASN A 214 2.68 6.04 -13.14
N ASN A 215 2.18 5.02 -12.48
CA ASN A 215 2.49 4.76 -11.08
C ASN A 215 3.71 3.82 -11.00
N LEU A 216 4.69 4.18 -10.21
CA LEU A 216 5.91 3.40 -9.97
C LEU A 216 5.86 2.76 -8.59
#